data_97fed8e07e89d4090b907a3f8ad648e1
#
_entry.id   97fed8e07e89d4090b907a3f8ad648e1
#
_cell.length_a   1.000
_cell.length_b   1.000
_cell.length_c   1.000
_cell.angle_alpha   90.00
_cell.angle_beta   90.00
_cell.angle_gamma   90.00
#
_symmetry.space_group_name_H-M   'P 1'
#
loop_
_entity.id
_entity.type
_entity.pdbx_description
1 polymer ?
#
loop_
_entity_poly.entity_id
_entity_poly.type
_entity_poly.pdbx_seq_one_letter_code
_entity_poly.pdbx_strand_id
1 'polypeptide(L)'
;MKAAGAILIFVATSVAAAVLLAFPLGGLSPHVAWAAFAIGLTASAFAWRGIRGRECRRPNAWDILLLAIFALASLRAFLWLLYPAGDEWRVLSPNNLGDISLHIHMIRYLAGGVDFWPASPILAGAELTYPLGVDLFNSLLLCAGVPLEKGLVWIGLFGAGLSGWALWRWRGAFAVAALLFNGGLAGFLIFQSGQISDFQSELPWKNFFLAMFVTQRGLLYALPCGLFLLSAWREDLCGTGFPACEPAQAQAGKPVSHFRASRDCQDEDGSGVPRWVAFVLYATMPLFSAHAFVFLSFVLACAFLVDPRQRKFLAAFVALAILPATTALFYVTGHFAASSGLRWLVGWMQKSDVWLNYANNSGHPWLHDPAAWIFWVWNFGISLPLLLMLGWKLAATRQKDAVCFAGTGLFVFLACCFVSFAPWEWDNTKLFLWAWLACAPFLWEMISKWPAPARVITCFLLYFSGAVSLVGGLDGRHGYKLTSRSELAATAAVLASIPFEDRIAVEPDYNNPVMLLGRPVLCGYAGHLWSHGLDYHRQWNALQKVLKQEPGWQGTLDQLDAKWFFVKASPPVIVPLPQNKK
;
A
#
# COMPACT_ATOMS: atom_id res chain seq x y z
N MET A 1 -14.88 -15.96 -4.46
CA MET A 1 -14.76 -15.50 -3.06
C MET A 1 -14.04 -16.50 -2.15
N LYS A 2 -14.36 -17.82 -2.18
CA LYS A 2 -13.73 -18.81 -1.28
C LYS A 2 -12.19 -18.79 -1.33
N ALA A 3 -11.59 -18.95 -2.50
CA ALA A 3 -10.14 -18.98 -2.64
C ALA A 3 -9.46 -17.68 -2.16
N ALA A 4 -9.98 -16.53 -2.59
CA ALA A 4 -9.41 -15.25 -2.19
C ALA A 4 -9.52 -15.01 -0.68
N GLY A 5 -10.70 -15.25 -0.08
CA GLY A 5 -10.87 -15.11 1.36
C GLY A 5 -10.00 -16.07 2.18
N ALA A 6 -9.84 -17.32 1.72
CA ALA A 6 -8.96 -18.29 2.37
C ALA A 6 -7.49 -17.87 2.31
N ILE A 7 -7.02 -17.38 1.15
CA ILE A 7 -5.64 -16.86 0.99
C ILE A 7 -5.41 -15.63 1.86
N LEU A 8 -6.36 -14.69 1.89
CA LEU A 8 -6.26 -13.49 2.74
C LEU A 8 -6.20 -13.87 4.23
N ILE A 9 -7.02 -14.82 4.67
CA ILE A 9 -6.96 -15.34 6.04
C ILE A 9 -5.63 -16.05 6.32
N PHE A 10 -5.11 -16.83 5.37
CA PHE A 10 -3.80 -17.46 5.51
C PHE A 10 -2.72 -16.43 5.81
N VAL A 11 -2.62 -15.37 5.01
CA VAL A 11 -1.59 -14.33 5.22
C VAL A 11 -1.82 -13.59 6.52
N ALA A 12 -3.04 -13.13 6.80
CA ALA A 12 -3.38 -12.38 8.02
C ALA A 12 -3.06 -13.16 9.30
N THR A 13 -3.51 -14.41 9.35
CA THR A 13 -3.33 -15.24 10.56
C THR A 13 -1.90 -15.74 10.69
N SER A 14 -1.17 -16.01 9.60
CA SER A 14 0.26 -16.31 9.67
C SER A 14 1.06 -15.13 10.23
N VAL A 15 0.79 -13.91 9.77
CA VAL A 15 1.45 -12.69 10.28
C VAL A 15 1.09 -12.45 11.75
N ALA A 16 -0.19 -12.53 12.12
CA ALA A 16 -0.62 -12.34 13.50
C ALA A 16 -0.03 -13.42 14.44
N ALA A 17 -0.03 -14.68 14.01
CA ALA A 17 0.57 -15.77 14.77
C ALA A 17 2.08 -15.60 14.93
N ALA A 18 2.78 -15.14 13.89
CA ALA A 18 4.21 -14.86 13.96
C ALA A 18 4.53 -13.78 15.00
N VAL A 19 3.77 -12.68 15.00
CA VAL A 19 3.93 -11.63 16.02
C VAL A 19 3.72 -12.21 17.41
N LEU A 20 2.61 -12.92 17.65
CA LEU A 20 2.28 -13.49 18.96
C LEU A 20 3.29 -14.54 19.45
N LEU A 21 3.86 -15.32 18.53
CA LEU A 21 4.88 -16.34 18.88
C LEU A 21 6.26 -15.71 19.07
N ALA A 22 6.61 -14.68 18.31
CA ALA A 22 7.91 -14.04 18.39
C ALA A 22 8.14 -13.30 19.71
N PHE A 23 7.09 -12.73 20.33
CA PHE A 23 7.20 -12.06 21.63
C PHE A 23 7.78 -12.98 22.73
N PRO A 24 7.22 -14.16 23.01
CA PRO A 24 7.76 -15.02 24.07
C PRO A 24 8.99 -15.84 23.64
N LEU A 25 9.25 -15.99 22.33
CA LEU A 25 10.33 -16.83 21.81
C LEU A 25 11.59 -16.02 21.40
N GLY A 26 11.59 -14.70 21.64
CA GLY A 26 12.75 -13.85 21.38
C GLY A 26 13.03 -13.60 19.90
N GLY A 27 11.98 -13.57 19.06
CA GLY A 27 12.11 -13.22 17.65
C GLY A 27 11.68 -14.29 16.66
N LEU A 28 11.92 -14.03 15.37
CA LEU A 28 11.63 -14.98 14.31
C LEU A 28 12.69 -16.07 14.23
N SER A 29 12.24 -17.28 13.92
CA SER A 29 13.07 -18.44 13.65
C SER A 29 12.38 -19.35 12.64
N PRO A 30 13.07 -20.35 12.07
CA PRO A 30 12.41 -21.35 11.23
C PRO A 30 11.23 -22.04 11.92
N HIS A 31 11.34 -22.34 13.21
CA HIS A 31 10.26 -22.96 13.98
C HIS A 31 9.04 -22.03 14.12
N VAL A 32 9.26 -20.75 14.42
CA VAL A 32 8.20 -19.74 14.48
C VAL A 32 7.52 -19.60 13.13
N ALA A 33 8.31 -19.58 12.04
CA ALA A 33 7.78 -19.46 10.68
C ALA A 33 6.87 -20.64 10.32
N TRP A 34 7.33 -21.88 10.55
CA TRP A 34 6.52 -23.06 10.26
C TRP A 34 5.28 -23.18 11.14
N ALA A 35 5.39 -22.83 12.44
CA ALA A 35 4.23 -22.79 13.33
C ALA A 35 3.20 -21.75 12.88
N ALA A 36 3.65 -20.55 12.51
CA ALA A 36 2.80 -19.49 12.01
C ALA A 36 2.08 -19.91 10.71
N PHE A 37 2.79 -20.55 9.77
CA PHE A 37 2.18 -21.08 8.55
C PHE A 37 1.17 -22.19 8.82
N ALA A 38 1.44 -23.09 9.77
CA ALA A 38 0.50 -24.14 10.16
C ALA A 38 -0.79 -23.56 10.76
N ILE A 39 -0.69 -22.55 11.62
CA ILE A 39 -1.84 -21.82 12.17
C ILE A 39 -2.61 -21.12 11.03
N GLY A 40 -1.88 -20.42 10.16
CA GLY A 40 -2.46 -19.74 9.00
C GLY A 40 -3.19 -20.70 8.07
N LEU A 41 -2.61 -21.85 7.76
CA LEU A 41 -3.22 -22.88 6.90
C LEU A 41 -4.49 -23.47 7.53
N THR A 42 -4.46 -23.71 8.83
CA THR A 42 -5.62 -24.19 9.58
C THR A 42 -6.77 -23.17 9.52
N ALA A 43 -6.50 -21.91 9.83
CA ALA A 43 -7.50 -20.83 9.72
C ALA A 43 -8.03 -20.66 8.30
N SER A 44 -7.16 -20.77 7.29
CA SER A 44 -7.51 -20.75 5.86
C SER A 44 -8.45 -21.89 5.48
N ALA A 45 -8.23 -23.10 5.99
CA ALA A 45 -9.10 -24.25 5.74
C ALA A 45 -10.50 -24.05 6.36
N PHE A 46 -10.58 -23.46 7.56
CA PHE A 46 -11.86 -23.08 8.16
C PHE A 46 -12.55 -21.98 7.35
N ALA A 47 -11.81 -20.96 6.90
CA ALA A 47 -12.35 -19.89 6.06
C ALA A 47 -12.89 -20.45 4.74
N TRP A 48 -12.15 -21.35 4.09
CA TRP A 48 -12.60 -22.02 2.86
C TRP A 48 -13.91 -22.76 3.03
N ARG A 49 -14.09 -23.46 4.15
CA ARG A 49 -15.36 -24.18 4.46
C ARG A 49 -16.49 -23.23 4.79
N GLY A 50 -16.21 -22.16 5.52
CA GLY A 50 -17.23 -21.22 5.99
C GLY A 50 -17.70 -20.22 4.93
N ILE A 51 -16.84 -19.78 4.01
CA ILE A 51 -17.20 -18.83 2.97
C ILE A 51 -18.11 -19.53 1.95
N ARG A 52 -19.34 -19.05 1.78
CA ARG A 52 -20.25 -19.54 0.76
C ARG A 52 -19.84 -19.01 -0.61
N GLY A 53 -19.72 -19.90 -1.60
CA GLY A 53 -19.44 -19.50 -2.98
C GLY A 53 -20.71 -18.90 -3.59
N ARG A 54 -20.67 -17.63 -3.91
CA ARG A 54 -21.67 -17.02 -4.79
C ARG A 54 -21.23 -17.12 -6.23
N GLU A 55 -22.16 -17.25 -7.16
CA GLU A 55 -21.88 -17.21 -8.59
C GLU A 55 -21.23 -15.87 -8.93
N CYS A 56 -20.08 -15.95 -9.59
CA CYS A 56 -19.41 -14.77 -10.09
C CYS A 56 -20.08 -14.31 -11.39
N ARG A 57 -20.25 -13.01 -11.54
CA ARG A 57 -20.54 -12.40 -12.84
C ARG A 57 -19.55 -12.95 -13.87
N ARG A 58 -20.01 -13.33 -15.04
CA ARG A 58 -19.11 -13.69 -16.16
C ARG A 58 -18.38 -12.42 -16.65
N PRO A 59 -17.07 -12.46 -16.82
CA PRO A 59 -16.33 -11.32 -17.35
C PRO A 59 -16.77 -11.03 -18.79
N ASN A 60 -16.99 -9.76 -19.11
CA ASN A 60 -17.21 -9.32 -20.48
C ASN A 60 -15.85 -9.04 -21.18
N ALA A 61 -15.89 -8.71 -22.48
CA ALA A 61 -14.67 -8.48 -23.28
C ALA A 61 -13.77 -7.37 -22.68
N TRP A 62 -14.36 -6.29 -22.16
CA TRP A 62 -13.60 -5.22 -21.51
C TRP A 62 -12.98 -5.65 -20.19
N ASP A 63 -13.69 -6.47 -19.40
CA ASP A 63 -13.14 -7.04 -18.18
C ASP A 63 -11.90 -7.91 -18.49
N ILE A 64 -12.00 -8.76 -19.52
CA ILE A 64 -10.90 -9.63 -19.96
C ILE A 64 -9.72 -8.78 -20.44
N LEU A 65 -9.98 -7.78 -21.29
CA LEU A 65 -8.93 -6.91 -21.82
C LEU A 65 -8.18 -6.17 -20.70
N LEU A 66 -8.92 -5.53 -19.78
CA LEU A 66 -8.31 -4.74 -18.70
C LEU A 66 -7.59 -5.63 -17.68
N LEU A 67 -8.11 -6.82 -17.39
CA LEU A 67 -7.41 -7.81 -16.55
C LEU A 67 -6.14 -8.34 -17.23
N ALA A 68 -6.16 -8.55 -18.55
CA ALA A 68 -4.96 -8.95 -19.30
C ALA A 68 -3.89 -7.83 -19.26
N ILE A 69 -4.28 -6.56 -19.47
CA ILE A 69 -3.36 -5.41 -19.36
C ILE A 69 -2.80 -5.32 -17.93
N PHE A 70 -3.66 -5.48 -16.91
CA PHE A 70 -3.24 -5.48 -15.52
C PHE A 70 -2.24 -6.62 -15.22
N ALA A 71 -2.51 -7.82 -15.71
CA ALA A 71 -1.62 -8.96 -15.56
C ALA A 71 -0.27 -8.72 -16.24
N LEU A 72 -0.25 -8.21 -17.48
CA LEU A 72 0.98 -7.90 -18.21
C LEU A 72 1.79 -6.79 -17.51
N ALA A 73 1.14 -5.72 -17.07
CA ALA A 73 1.78 -4.67 -16.30
C ALA A 73 2.36 -5.20 -14.98
N SER A 74 1.62 -6.06 -14.28
CA SER A 74 2.06 -6.70 -13.04
C SER A 74 3.23 -7.66 -13.27
N LEU A 75 3.17 -8.49 -14.30
CA LEU A 75 4.28 -9.36 -14.68
C LEU A 75 5.53 -8.52 -14.98
N ARG A 76 5.41 -7.46 -15.80
CA ARG A 76 6.53 -6.57 -16.11
C ARG A 76 7.08 -5.90 -14.86
N ALA A 77 6.23 -5.40 -13.96
CA ALA A 77 6.66 -4.70 -12.74
C ALA A 77 7.33 -5.64 -11.74
N PHE A 78 6.75 -6.82 -11.47
CA PHE A 78 7.22 -7.69 -10.38
C PHE A 78 8.31 -8.67 -10.80
N LEU A 79 8.37 -9.14 -12.05
CA LEU A 79 9.50 -9.95 -12.53
C LEU A 79 10.80 -9.13 -12.63
N TRP A 80 10.70 -7.83 -12.83
CA TRP A 80 11.83 -6.89 -12.83
C TRP A 80 11.88 -6.00 -11.58
N LEU A 81 11.19 -6.40 -10.51
CA LEU A 81 11.20 -5.69 -9.23
C LEU A 81 12.62 -5.62 -8.64
N LEU A 82 13.29 -6.76 -8.64
CA LEU A 82 14.70 -6.93 -8.26
C LEU A 82 15.28 -8.06 -9.11
N TYR A 83 16.21 -7.74 -9.99
CA TYR A 83 16.75 -8.70 -10.93
C TYR A 83 18.28 -8.57 -11.09
N PRO A 84 19.00 -9.70 -11.36
CA PRO A 84 20.42 -9.68 -11.58
C PRO A 84 20.74 -9.22 -13.01
N ALA A 85 21.76 -8.38 -13.15
CA ALA A 85 22.34 -7.97 -14.44
C ALA A 85 23.87 -7.94 -14.30
N GLY A 86 24.54 -9.00 -14.71
CA GLY A 86 25.98 -9.20 -14.46
C GLY A 86 26.26 -9.27 -12.96
N ASP A 87 27.15 -8.40 -12.47
CA ASP A 87 27.45 -8.28 -11.03
C ASP A 87 26.45 -7.39 -10.28
N GLU A 88 25.48 -6.79 -10.96
CA GLU A 88 24.56 -5.85 -10.33
C GLU A 88 23.21 -6.47 -9.99
N TRP A 89 22.64 -6.05 -8.85
CA TRP A 89 21.23 -6.06 -8.60
C TRP A 89 20.60 -4.77 -9.12
N ARG A 90 19.57 -4.90 -9.93
CA ARG A 90 18.86 -3.77 -10.55
C ARG A 90 17.35 -3.81 -10.27
N VAL A 91 16.73 -2.65 -10.31
CA VAL A 91 15.29 -2.44 -10.22
C VAL A 91 14.77 -1.77 -11.50
N LEU A 92 13.52 -2.06 -11.86
CA LEU A 92 12.92 -1.50 -13.09
C LEU A 92 12.67 0.00 -12.97
N SER A 93 12.08 0.45 -11.86
CA SER A 93 11.56 1.80 -11.68
C SER A 93 12.40 2.60 -10.68
N PRO A 94 12.74 3.87 -10.98
CA PRO A 94 13.43 4.75 -10.03
C PRO A 94 12.58 5.01 -8.78
N ASN A 95 11.25 5.05 -8.92
CA ASN A 95 10.32 5.21 -7.80
C ASN A 95 10.45 4.10 -6.74
N ASN A 96 11.01 2.95 -7.12
CA ASN A 96 11.15 1.81 -6.22
C ASN A 96 12.56 1.67 -5.60
N LEU A 97 13.52 2.52 -5.96
CA LEU A 97 14.91 2.41 -5.46
C LEU A 97 14.98 2.54 -3.93
N GLY A 98 14.37 3.59 -3.39
CA GLY A 98 14.33 3.81 -1.94
C GLY A 98 13.45 2.79 -1.24
N ASP A 99 12.23 2.58 -1.71
CA ASP A 99 11.24 1.71 -1.06
C ASP A 99 11.72 0.25 -1.00
N ILE A 100 12.23 -0.32 -2.10
CA ILE A 100 12.68 -1.72 -2.10
C ILE A 100 13.89 -1.95 -1.20
N SER A 101 14.79 -0.97 -1.09
CA SER A 101 15.93 -1.02 -0.19
C SER A 101 15.48 -1.12 1.26
N LEU A 102 14.51 -0.30 1.64
CA LEU A 102 13.92 -0.32 2.98
C LEU A 102 13.25 -1.66 3.28
N HIS A 103 12.44 -2.17 2.34
CA HIS A 103 11.79 -3.48 2.49
C HIS A 103 12.80 -4.63 2.61
N ILE A 104 13.86 -4.64 1.78
CA ILE A 104 14.95 -5.62 1.90
C ILE A 104 15.59 -5.56 3.29
N HIS A 105 15.87 -4.34 3.76
CA HIS A 105 16.43 -4.12 5.10
C HIS A 105 15.51 -4.70 6.18
N MET A 106 14.23 -4.32 6.19
CA MET A 106 13.25 -4.78 7.19
C MET A 106 13.09 -6.30 7.17
N ILE A 107 12.94 -6.91 5.99
CA ILE A 107 12.76 -8.36 5.86
C ILE A 107 13.95 -9.12 6.44
N ARG A 108 15.17 -8.72 6.09
CA ARG A 108 16.39 -9.38 6.59
C ARG A 108 16.63 -9.11 8.08
N TYR A 109 16.34 -7.90 8.54
CA TYR A 109 16.45 -7.55 9.95
C TYR A 109 15.53 -8.41 10.82
N LEU A 110 14.25 -8.52 10.46
CA LEU A 110 13.30 -9.36 11.17
C LEU A 110 13.66 -10.85 11.12
N ALA A 111 14.09 -11.33 9.93
CA ALA A 111 14.52 -12.72 9.77
C ALA A 111 15.83 -13.05 10.51
N GLY A 112 16.58 -12.05 10.96
CA GLY A 112 17.78 -12.19 11.78
C GLY A 112 17.53 -12.61 13.22
N GLY A 113 16.26 -12.76 13.63
CA GLY A 113 15.90 -13.26 14.97
C GLY A 113 15.97 -12.20 16.06
N VAL A 114 15.74 -10.94 15.72
CA VAL A 114 15.70 -9.83 16.69
C VAL A 114 14.48 -9.92 17.61
N ASP A 115 14.62 -9.47 18.85
CA ASP A 115 13.55 -9.47 19.83
C ASP A 115 12.32 -8.67 19.36
N PHE A 116 11.13 -9.15 19.69
CA PHE A 116 9.86 -8.50 19.31
C PHE A 116 9.26 -7.72 20.50
N TRP A 117 8.71 -6.51 20.36
CA TRP A 117 8.71 -5.65 19.16
C TRP A 117 10.10 -5.03 18.98
N PRO A 118 10.69 -5.07 17.76
CA PRO A 118 12.09 -4.69 17.59
C PRO A 118 12.31 -3.18 17.65
N ALA A 119 13.51 -2.78 18.02
CA ALA A 119 13.99 -1.42 17.82
C ALA A 119 14.08 -1.08 16.32
N SER A 120 14.02 0.20 15.98
CA SER A 120 14.20 0.64 14.60
C SER A 120 15.58 0.24 14.06
N PRO A 121 15.67 -0.48 12.95
CA PRO A 121 16.97 -0.81 12.35
C PRO A 121 17.62 0.38 11.63
N ILE A 122 16.84 1.43 11.33
CA ILE A 122 17.31 2.61 10.58
C ILE A 122 17.61 3.81 11.45
N LEU A 123 17.32 3.77 12.77
CA LEU A 123 17.60 4.88 13.68
C LEU A 123 17.86 4.36 15.09
N ALA A 124 18.99 4.70 15.66
CA ALA A 124 19.34 4.36 17.04
C ALA A 124 18.43 5.08 18.03
N GLY A 125 17.99 4.35 19.07
CA GLY A 125 17.14 4.88 20.13
C GLY A 125 15.67 5.08 19.75
N ALA A 126 15.27 4.70 18.53
CA ALA A 126 13.88 4.70 18.10
C ALA A 126 13.32 3.27 18.06
N GLU A 127 12.02 3.15 18.27
CA GLU A 127 11.30 1.91 18.02
C GLU A 127 10.90 1.79 16.55
N LEU A 128 10.61 0.56 16.12
CA LEU A 128 10.17 0.31 14.76
C LEU A 128 8.74 0.79 14.56
N THR A 129 8.58 1.82 13.74
CA THR A 129 7.30 2.49 13.43
C THR A 129 6.92 2.29 11.97
N TYR A 130 6.39 1.11 11.62
CA TYR A 130 6.04 0.80 10.24
C TYR A 130 5.00 -0.34 10.15
N PRO A 131 4.04 -0.30 9.18
CA PRO A 131 3.14 -1.42 8.90
C PRO A 131 3.89 -2.59 8.24
N LEU A 132 4.41 -3.50 9.02
CA LEU A 132 5.33 -4.56 8.59
C LEU A 132 4.67 -5.79 7.96
N GLY A 133 3.33 -5.90 7.91
CA GLY A 133 2.65 -7.16 7.64
C GLY A 133 3.17 -7.95 6.44
N VAL A 134 3.41 -7.30 5.29
CA VAL A 134 3.95 -8.00 4.11
C VAL A 134 5.44 -8.29 4.25
N ASP A 135 6.20 -7.39 4.87
CA ASP A 135 7.63 -7.62 5.11
C ASP A 135 7.85 -8.75 6.12
N LEU A 136 7.01 -8.80 7.17
CA LEU A 136 7.00 -9.89 8.14
C LEU A 136 6.65 -11.22 7.46
N PHE A 137 5.66 -11.24 6.56
CA PHE A 137 5.35 -12.44 5.79
C PHE A 137 6.52 -12.89 4.90
N ASN A 138 7.23 -11.94 4.24
CA ASN A 138 8.46 -12.24 3.51
C ASN A 138 9.59 -12.73 4.43
N SER A 139 9.68 -12.19 5.67
CA SER A 139 10.65 -12.67 6.67
C SER A 139 10.37 -14.11 7.09
N LEU A 140 9.08 -14.49 7.25
CA LEU A 140 8.70 -15.88 7.47
C LEU A 140 9.10 -16.81 6.32
N LEU A 141 8.90 -16.36 5.07
CA LEU A 141 9.36 -17.10 3.89
C LEU A 141 10.89 -17.26 3.89
N LEU A 142 11.62 -16.20 4.24
CA LEU A 142 13.08 -16.24 4.33
C LEU A 142 13.54 -17.20 5.43
N CYS A 143 12.93 -17.18 6.62
CA CYS A 143 13.18 -18.15 7.69
C CYS A 143 12.83 -19.58 7.29
N ALA A 144 11.84 -19.78 6.43
CA ALA A 144 11.47 -21.08 5.87
C ALA A 144 12.38 -21.54 4.71
N GLY A 145 13.43 -20.77 4.35
CA GLY A 145 14.40 -21.11 3.31
C GLY A 145 14.07 -20.61 1.90
N VAL A 146 13.06 -19.76 1.73
CA VAL A 146 12.77 -19.14 0.42
C VAL A 146 13.73 -17.97 0.19
N PRO A 147 14.50 -17.94 -0.91
CA PRO A 147 15.37 -16.80 -1.23
C PRO A 147 14.60 -15.48 -1.29
N LEU A 148 15.19 -14.42 -0.75
CA LEU A 148 14.55 -13.11 -0.60
C LEU A 148 13.97 -12.58 -1.92
N GLU A 149 14.78 -12.60 -2.98
CA GLU A 149 14.38 -12.10 -4.31
C GLU A 149 13.18 -12.87 -4.87
N LYS A 150 13.14 -14.19 -4.66
CA LYS A 150 11.99 -15.02 -5.06
C LYS A 150 10.76 -14.69 -4.21
N GLY A 151 10.93 -14.54 -2.90
CA GLY A 151 9.85 -14.13 -2.00
C GLY A 151 9.24 -12.79 -2.43
N LEU A 152 10.07 -11.79 -2.71
CA LEU A 152 9.62 -10.47 -3.17
C LEU A 152 8.81 -10.54 -4.46
N VAL A 153 9.28 -11.30 -5.47
CA VAL A 153 8.61 -11.46 -6.77
C VAL A 153 7.28 -12.21 -6.62
N TRP A 154 7.30 -13.36 -5.94
CA TRP A 154 6.10 -14.19 -5.82
C TRP A 154 5.00 -13.51 -5.01
N ILE A 155 5.34 -12.85 -3.90
CA ILE A 155 4.35 -12.08 -3.12
C ILE A 155 3.80 -10.92 -3.95
N GLY A 156 4.63 -10.27 -4.76
CA GLY A 156 4.20 -9.26 -5.72
C GLY A 156 3.16 -9.79 -6.72
N LEU A 157 3.46 -10.92 -7.36
CA LEU A 157 2.57 -11.55 -8.34
C LEU A 157 1.28 -12.09 -7.72
N PHE A 158 1.37 -12.73 -6.53
CA PHE A 158 0.19 -13.19 -5.80
C PHE A 158 -0.71 -12.04 -5.37
N GLY A 159 -0.12 -10.98 -4.79
CA GLY A 159 -0.84 -9.77 -4.42
C GLY A 159 -1.51 -9.11 -5.62
N ALA A 160 -0.82 -9.07 -6.78
CA ALA A 160 -1.39 -8.58 -8.02
C ALA A 160 -2.57 -9.45 -8.50
N GLY A 161 -2.43 -10.76 -8.50
CA GLY A 161 -3.51 -11.67 -8.89
C GLY A 161 -4.76 -11.49 -8.02
N LEU A 162 -4.59 -11.41 -6.70
CA LEU A 162 -5.70 -11.14 -5.77
C LEU A 162 -6.30 -9.74 -5.98
N SER A 163 -5.46 -8.73 -6.23
CA SER A 163 -5.92 -7.36 -6.46
C SER A 163 -6.69 -7.22 -7.77
N GLY A 164 -6.21 -7.84 -8.85
CA GLY A 164 -6.92 -7.88 -10.13
C GLY A 164 -8.29 -8.55 -9.98
N TRP A 165 -8.36 -9.68 -9.27
CA TRP A 165 -9.61 -10.33 -8.96
C TRP A 165 -10.53 -9.44 -8.12
N ALA A 166 -10.03 -8.79 -7.07
CA ALA A 166 -10.81 -7.94 -6.18
C ALA A 166 -11.35 -6.69 -6.89
N LEU A 167 -10.53 -6.04 -7.73
CA LEU A 167 -10.93 -4.90 -8.56
C LEU A 167 -12.01 -5.29 -9.57
N TRP A 168 -11.82 -6.45 -10.26
CA TRP A 168 -12.83 -6.96 -11.16
C TRP A 168 -14.15 -7.25 -10.44
N ARG A 169 -14.08 -7.85 -9.27
CA ARG A 169 -15.26 -8.11 -8.43
C ARG A 169 -15.92 -6.82 -7.97
N TRP A 170 -15.13 -5.78 -7.63
CA TRP A 170 -15.62 -4.50 -7.14
C TRP A 170 -16.42 -3.73 -8.19
N ARG A 171 -15.92 -3.55 -9.41
CA ARG A 171 -16.65 -2.90 -10.53
C ARG A 171 -16.13 -3.27 -11.92
N GLY A 172 -15.54 -4.42 -12.13
CA GLY A 172 -15.10 -4.87 -13.45
C GLY A 172 -14.01 -3.99 -14.05
N ALA A 173 -14.00 -3.86 -15.37
CA ALA A 173 -13.02 -3.10 -16.14
C ALA A 173 -12.79 -1.68 -15.61
N PHE A 174 -13.85 -1.00 -15.16
CA PHE A 174 -13.73 0.38 -14.69
C PHE A 174 -12.89 0.51 -13.42
N ALA A 175 -13.03 -0.42 -12.45
CA ALA A 175 -12.20 -0.41 -11.24
C ALA A 175 -10.74 -0.80 -11.53
N VAL A 176 -10.51 -1.72 -12.48
CA VAL A 176 -9.15 -2.06 -12.94
C VAL A 176 -8.51 -0.85 -13.62
N ALA A 177 -9.22 -0.17 -14.51
CA ALA A 177 -8.75 1.05 -15.17
C ALA A 177 -8.49 2.18 -14.15
N ALA A 178 -9.33 2.31 -13.12
CA ALA A 178 -9.18 3.32 -12.06
C ALA A 178 -7.86 3.17 -11.27
N LEU A 179 -7.34 1.96 -11.11
CA LEU A 179 -6.03 1.73 -10.50
C LEU A 179 -4.89 1.89 -11.50
N LEU A 180 -5.03 1.34 -12.73
CA LEU A 180 -3.96 1.33 -13.72
C LEU A 180 -3.70 2.70 -14.34
N PHE A 181 -4.76 3.46 -14.58
CA PHE A 181 -4.72 4.61 -15.48
C PHE A 181 -5.18 5.91 -14.81
N ASN A 182 -5.17 5.96 -13.46
CA ASN A 182 -5.44 7.23 -12.81
C ASN A 182 -4.43 8.29 -13.26
N GLY A 183 -4.90 9.51 -13.46
CA GLY A 183 -4.03 10.61 -13.85
C GLY A 183 -4.79 11.92 -13.97
N GLY A 184 -4.01 13.00 -14.15
CA GLY A 184 -4.51 14.32 -14.47
C GLY A 184 -4.36 14.64 -15.94
N LEU A 185 -3.69 15.77 -16.24
CA LEU A 185 -3.50 16.24 -17.61
C LEU A 185 -2.08 16.06 -18.14
N ALA A 186 -1.08 15.75 -17.29
CA ALA A 186 0.32 15.74 -17.68
C ALA A 186 0.65 14.77 -18.84
N GLY A 187 -0.05 13.63 -18.93
CA GLY A 187 0.17 12.67 -20.03
C GLY A 187 -0.14 13.23 -21.43
N PHE A 188 -0.94 14.32 -21.52
CA PHE A 188 -1.18 15.00 -22.78
C PHE A 188 0.06 15.73 -23.32
N LEU A 189 1.11 15.91 -22.52
CA LEU A 189 2.40 16.43 -22.97
C LEU A 189 3.07 15.54 -24.02
N ILE A 190 2.64 14.28 -24.16
CA ILE A 190 3.11 13.39 -25.23
C ILE A 190 2.91 14.01 -26.63
N PHE A 191 1.83 14.79 -26.81
CA PHE A 191 1.56 15.46 -28.09
C PHE A 191 2.55 16.61 -28.39
N GLN A 192 3.24 17.12 -27.38
CA GLN A 192 4.28 18.14 -27.54
C GLN A 192 5.68 17.50 -27.63
N SER A 193 5.96 16.51 -26.76
CA SER A 193 7.29 15.86 -26.70
C SER A 193 7.51 14.83 -27.79
N GLY A 194 6.45 14.21 -28.32
CA GLY A 194 6.51 13.08 -29.24
C GLY A 194 7.10 11.80 -28.62
N GLN A 195 7.39 11.79 -27.31
CA GLN A 195 8.01 10.68 -26.60
C GLN A 195 7.12 10.15 -25.49
N ILE A 196 7.07 8.83 -25.34
CA ILE A 196 6.36 8.18 -24.23
C ILE A 196 7.25 8.24 -23.00
N SER A 197 6.73 8.81 -21.91
CA SER A 197 7.41 8.94 -20.62
C SER A 197 6.40 8.87 -19.48
N ASP A 198 6.87 8.62 -18.26
CA ASP A 198 6.04 8.80 -17.07
C ASP A 198 5.96 10.29 -16.71
N PHE A 199 5.06 11.01 -17.37
CA PHE A 199 4.84 12.44 -17.14
C PHE A 199 4.27 12.76 -15.75
N GLN A 200 3.90 11.74 -14.97
CA GLN A 200 3.38 11.90 -13.61
C GLN A 200 4.42 11.64 -12.52
N SER A 201 5.62 11.18 -12.88
CA SER A 201 6.67 10.82 -11.90
C SER A 201 7.04 11.96 -10.95
N GLU A 202 7.04 13.19 -11.45
CA GLU A 202 7.39 14.40 -10.69
C GLU A 202 6.18 15.12 -10.08
N LEU A 203 4.95 14.63 -10.35
CA LEU A 203 3.73 15.26 -9.85
C LEU A 203 3.35 14.75 -8.45
N PRO A 204 2.60 15.53 -7.66
CA PRO A 204 1.94 15.03 -6.46
C PRO A 204 0.94 13.90 -6.73
N TRP A 205 0.12 14.03 -7.76
CA TRP A 205 -0.85 13.01 -8.18
C TRP A 205 -0.22 12.04 -9.17
N LYS A 206 0.48 11.04 -8.65
CA LYS A 206 1.17 10.03 -9.43
C LYS A 206 0.23 8.91 -9.88
N ASN A 207 0.68 8.12 -10.88
CA ASN A 207 0.00 6.90 -11.25
C ASN A 207 0.00 5.90 -10.08
N PHE A 208 -1.18 5.43 -9.67
CA PHE A 208 -1.35 4.57 -8.49
C PHE A 208 -0.68 3.21 -8.64
N PHE A 209 -0.70 2.66 -9.84
CA PHE A 209 -0.05 1.37 -10.06
C PHE A 209 1.48 1.49 -9.90
N LEU A 210 2.09 2.49 -10.54
CA LEU A 210 3.54 2.68 -10.53
C LEU A 210 4.08 3.16 -9.18
N ALA A 211 3.45 4.19 -8.62
CA ALA A 211 3.98 4.90 -7.47
C ALA A 211 3.48 4.36 -6.11
N MET A 212 2.46 3.51 -6.12
CA MET A 212 1.89 2.98 -4.89
C MET A 212 1.77 1.46 -4.89
N PHE A 213 1.12 0.87 -5.89
CA PHE A 213 0.85 -0.57 -5.89
C PHE A 213 2.14 -1.39 -6.02
N VAL A 214 3.09 -0.94 -6.83
CA VAL A 214 4.38 -1.62 -7.02
C VAL A 214 5.33 -1.33 -5.86
N THR A 215 5.37 -0.08 -5.36
CA THR A 215 6.36 0.37 -4.37
C THR A 215 5.92 0.09 -2.94
N GLN A 216 4.66 0.34 -2.60
CA GLN A 216 4.12 0.20 -1.25
C GLN A 216 3.68 -1.24 -0.99
N ARG A 217 4.57 -2.08 -0.52
CA ARG A 217 4.34 -3.53 -0.38
C ARG A 217 3.11 -3.88 0.47
N GLY A 218 2.79 -3.09 1.48
CA GLY A 218 1.58 -3.26 2.28
C GLY A 218 0.28 -3.31 1.45
N LEU A 219 0.24 -2.60 0.30
CA LEU A 219 -0.92 -2.61 -0.60
C LEU A 219 -1.13 -3.94 -1.33
N LEU A 220 -0.10 -4.78 -1.48
CA LEU A 220 -0.25 -6.11 -2.08
C LEU A 220 -1.22 -7.01 -1.30
N TYR A 221 -1.34 -6.75 0.00
CA TYR A 221 -2.33 -7.39 0.86
C TYR A 221 -3.53 -6.48 1.13
N ALA A 222 -3.29 -5.22 1.51
CA ALA A 222 -4.35 -4.33 1.95
C ALA A 222 -5.39 -4.04 0.85
N LEU A 223 -4.95 -3.90 -0.41
CA LEU A 223 -5.87 -3.62 -1.52
C LEU A 223 -6.87 -4.75 -1.77
N PRO A 224 -6.44 -6.01 -2.02
CA PRO A 224 -7.40 -7.10 -2.22
C PRO A 224 -8.22 -7.39 -0.95
N CYS A 225 -7.64 -7.28 0.24
CA CYS A 225 -8.34 -7.49 1.50
C CYS A 225 -9.41 -6.42 1.75
N GLY A 226 -9.07 -5.14 1.59
CA GLY A 226 -10.02 -4.05 1.76
C GLY A 226 -11.15 -4.11 0.75
N LEU A 227 -10.88 -4.37 -0.53
CA LEU A 227 -11.92 -4.54 -1.56
C LEU A 227 -12.78 -5.79 -1.31
N PHE A 228 -12.21 -6.86 -0.75
CA PHE A 228 -12.97 -8.05 -0.31
C PHE A 228 -13.96 -7.68 0.80
N LEU A 229 -13.50 -6.94 1.83
CA LEU A 229 -14.35 -6.45 2.92
C LEU A 229 -15.42 -5.48 2.43
N LEU A 230 -15.05 -4.50 1.59
CA LEU A 230 -16.01 -3.55 1.02
C LEU A 230 -17.09 -4.27 0.18
N SER A 231 -16.70 -5.28 -0.60
CA SER A 231 -17.63 -6.09 -1.37
C SER A 231 -18.60 -6.86 -0.46
N ALA A 232 -18.07 -7.52 0.59
CA ALA A 232 -18.88 -8.24 1.56
C ALA A 232 -19.86 -7.31 2.30
N TRP A 233 -19.39 -6.19 2.82
CA TRP A 233 -20.22 -5.22 3.53
C TRP A 233 -21.26 -4.55 2.62
N ARG A 234 -20.94 -4.34 1.36
CA ARG A 234 -21.92 -3.83 0.39
C ARG A 234 -23.04 -4.82 0.13
N GLU A 235 -22.72 -6.11 0.01
CA GLU A 235 -23.71 -7.18 -0.13
C GLU A 235 -24.60 -7.28 1.12
N ASP A 236 -24.02 -7.15 2.32
CA ASP A 236 -24.79 -7.15 3.59
C ASP A 236 -25.71 -5.93 3.74
N LEU A 237 -25.26 -4.73 3.31
CA LEU A 237 -26.05 -3.50 3.39
C LEU A 237 -27.22 -3.47 2.39
N CYS A 238 -27.03 -4.05 1.22
CA CYS A 238 -28.05 -4.03 0.17
C CYS A 238 -29.14 -5.08 0.38
N GLY A 239 -28.93 -6.11 1.23
CA GLY A 239 -29.88 -7.21 1.46
C GLY A 239 -30.28 -8.00 0.22
N THR A 240 -29.70 -7.69 -0.92
CA THR A 240 -29.88 -8.33 -2.22
C THR A 240 -28.54 -8.46 -2.87
N GLY A 241 -28.25 -9.65 -3.41
CA GLY A 241 -27.07 -9.83 -4.25
C GLY A 241 -27.00 -8.72 -5.29
N PHE A 242 -25.80 -8.25 -5.57
CA PHE A 242 -25.50 -7.17 -6.51
C PHE A 242 -26.51 -7.09 -7.66
N PRO A 243 -27.10 -5.93 -7.96
CA PRO A 243 -27.76 -5.69 -9.23
C PRO A 243 -26.73 -5.52 -10.38
N ALA A 244 -25.62 -6.26 -10.29
CA ALA A 244 -24.64 -6.36 -11.37
C ALA A 244 -25.04 -7.42 -12.41
N CYS A 245 -26.17 -8.06 -12.22
CA CYS A 245 -26.86 -8.83 -13.24
C CYS A 245 -28.04 -8.01 -13.75
N GLU A 246 -27.78 -6.92 -14.49
CA GLU A 246 -28.72 -6.59 -15.56
C GLU A 246 -28.69 -7.78 -16.53
N PRO A 247 -29.83 -8.46 -16.75
CA PRO A 247 -29.89 -9.43 -17.83
C PRO A 247 -29.55 -8.68 -19.11
N ALA A 248 -28.56 -9.18 -19.82
CA ALA A 248 -28.31 -8.77 -21.20
C ALA A 248 -29.68 -8.88 -21.91
N GLN A 249 -30.18 -7.74 -22.39
CA GLN A 249 -31.31 -7.59 -23.27
C GLN A 249 -32.56 -8.44 -22.84
N ALA A 250 -33.48 -7.79 -22.15
CA ALA A 250 -34.84 -8.20 -22.20
C ALA A 250 -35.28 -8.16 -23.66
N GLN A 251 -35.31 -9.32 -24.32
CA GLN A 251 -36.04 -9.50 -25.56
C GLN A 251 -37.49 -9.14 -25.29
N ALA A 252 -37.93 -8.09 -25.93
CA ALA A 252 -39.32 -7.67 -25.90
C ALA A 252 -40.22 -8.86 -26.22
N GLY A 253 -41.14 -9.19 -25.30
CA GLY A 253 -42.32 -9.96 -25.64
C GLY A 253 -42.61 -11.29 -24.95
N LYS A 254 -42.23 -11.49 -23.67
CA LYS A 254 -42.88 -12.54 -22.86
C LYS A 254 -43.30 -12.01 -21.50
N PRO A 255 -44.55 -12.21 -21.04
CA PRO A 255 -44.99 -11.79 -19.71
C PRO A 255 -44.25 -12.64 -18.67
N VAL A 256 -43.51 -11.94 -17.79
CA VAL A 256 -42.87 -12.55 -16.63
C VAL A 256 -43.98 -12.98 -15.66
N SER A 257 -44.18 -14.29 -15.52
CA SER A 257 -44.98 -14.85 -14.46
C SER A 257 -44.46 -14.38 -13.10
N HIS A 258 -45.33 -13.81 -12.28
CA HIS A 258 -45.03 -13.42 -10.90
C HIS A 258 -44.43 -14.61 -10.14
N PHE A 259 -43.14 -14.54 -9.91
CA PHE A 259 -42.45 -15.45 -9.00
C PHE A 259 -42.95 -15.16 -7.60
N ARG A 260 -43.81 -16.07 -7.07
CA ARG A 260 -44.22 -16.06 -5.68
C ARG A 260 -42.98 -16.19 -4.83
N ALA A 261 -42.56 -15.11 -4.17
CA ALA A 261 -41.56 -15.15 -3.13
C ALA A 261 -42.04 -16.09 -2.04
N SER A 262 -41.45 -17.27 -1.95
CA SER A 262 -41.65 -18.18 -0.84
C SER A 262 -41.15 -17.49 0.43
N ARG A 263 -42.02 -17.39 1.44
CA ARG A 263 -41.76 -16.74 2.75
C ARG A 263 -40.66 -17.41 3.59
N ASP A 264 -40.05 -18.49 3.11
CA ASP A 264 -39.09 -19.30 3.86
C ASP A 264 -37.61 -18.91 3.64
N CYS A 265 -37.30 -17.81 2.89
CA CYS A 265 -35.94 -17.34 2.64
C CYS A 265 -35.57 -16.09 3.46
N GLN A 266 -36.20 -15.81 4.59
CA GLN A 266 -35.99 -14.54 5.30
C GLN A 266 -34.76 -14.50 6.25
N ASP A 267 -34.04 -15.61 6.46
CA ASP A 267 -32.95 -15.65 7.46
C ASP A 267 -31.52 -15.98 6.95
N GLU A 268 -31.29 -16.09 5.63
CA GLU A 268 -29.97 -16.55 5.13
C GLU A 268 -29.22 -15.64 4.12
N ASP A 269 -29.68 -14.41 3.82
CA ASP A 269 -29.18 -13.61 2.70
C ASP A 269 -28.12 -12.54 3.08
N GLY A 270 -27.11 -12.91 3.86
CA GLY A 270 -25.87 -12.11 4.00
C GLY A 270 -24.86 -12.36 2.87
N SER A 271 -23.73 -11.62 2.89
CA SER A 271 -22.62 -11.71 1.91
C SER A 271 -22.04 -13.11 1.70
N GLY A 272 -22.44 -14.10 2.49
CA GLY A 272 -21.84 -15.43 2.50
C GLY A 272 -20.42 -15.48 3.05
N VAL A 273 -19.91 -14.37 3.58
CA VAL A 273 -18.63 -14.29 4.29
C VAL A 273 -18.89 -14.43 5.79
N PRO A 274 -18.31 -15.43 6.47
CA PRO A 274 -18.45 -15.57 7.91
C PRO A 274 -17.95 -14.33 8.65
N ARG A 275 -18.69 -13.91 9.67
CA ARG A 275 -18.36 -12.70 10.47
C ARG A 275 -16.95 -12.72 11.06
N TRP A 276 -16.46 -13.89 11.49
CA TRP A 276 -15.12 -14.04 12.02
C TRP A 276 -14.04 -13.80 10.95
N VAL A 277 -14.31 -14.15 9.68
CA VAL A 277 -13.39 -13.86 8.56
C VAL A 277 -13.27 -12.36 8.38
N ALA A 278 -14.39 -11.65 8.28
CA ALA A 278 -14.39 -10.19 8.18
C ALA A 278 -13.71 -9.53 9.40
N PHE A 279 -13.95 -10.09 10.60
CA PHE A 279 -13.31 -9.63 11.84
C PHE A 279 -11.78 -9.76 11.77
N VAL A 280 -11.25 -10.94 11.47
CA VAL A 280 -9.80 -11.18 11.40
C VAL A 280 -9.16 -10.27 10.36
N LEU A 281 -9.74 -10.17 9.17
CA LEU A 281 -9.22 -9.33 8.08
C LEU A 281 -9.20 -7.84 8.46
N TYR A 282 -10.24 -7.35 9.12
CA TYR A 282 -10.31 -5.96 9.56
C TYR A 282 -9.38 -5.68 10.75
N ALA A 283 -9.38 -6.54 11.76
CA ALA A 283 -8.59 -6.36 12.98
C ALA A 283 -7.06 -6.41 12.73
N THR A 284 -6.62 -7.19 11.73
CA THR A 284 -5.20 -7.28 11.36
C THR A 284 -4.77 -6.24 10.33
N MET A 285 -5.71 -5.50 9.72
CA MET A 285 -5.40 -4.52 8.68
C MET A 285 -4.33 -3.48 9.06
N PRO A 286 -4.27 -2.96 10.31
CA PRO A 286 -3.23 -2.01 10.70
C PRO A 286 -1.81 -2.53 10.52
N LEU A 287 -1.58 -3.85 10.65
CA LEU A 287 -0.27 -4.47 10.42
C LEU A 287 0.19 -4.32 8.97
N PHE A 288 -0.75 -4.24 8.03
CA PHE A 288 -0.47 -4.15 6.59
C PHE A 288 -0.59 -2.72 6.05
N SER A 289 -1.58 -1.97 6.51
CA SER A 289 -1.83 -0.58 6.09
C SER A 289 -2.73 0.15 7.08
N ALA A 290 -2.16 1.08 7.82
CA ALA A 290 -2.94 1.96 8.71
C ALA A 290 -3.96 2.81 7.93
N HIS A 291 -3.61 3.29 6.73
CA HIS A 291 -4.51 4.09 5.89
C HIS A 291 -5.72 3.29 5.40
N ALA A 292 -5.52 2.02 5.01
CA ALA A 292 -6.64 1.13 4.65
C ALA A 292 -7.55 0.89 5.85
N PHE A 293 -6.98 0.66 7.03
CA PHE A 293 -7.76 0.50 8.26
C PHE A 293 -8.58 1.75 8.59
N VAL A 294 -7.98 2.94 8.51
CA VAL A 294 -8.69 4.22 8.74
C VAL A 294 -9.83 4.39 7.74
N PHE A 295 -9.59 4.14 6.45
CA PHE A 295 -10.64 4.23 5.44
C PHE A 295 -11.80 3.25 5.71
N LEU A 296 -11.50 1.99 5.99
CA LEU A 296 -12.50 0.97 6.32
C LEU A 296 -13.29 1.33 7.58
N SER A 297 -12.63 1.94 8.57
CA SER A 297 -13.29 2.44 9.80
C SER A 297 -14.29 3.55 9.50
N PHE A 298 -13.97 4.48 8.59
CA PHE A 298 -14.92 5.51 8.14
C PHE A 298 -16.13 4.89 7.42
N VAL A 299 -15.92 3.84 6.61
CA VAL A 299 -17.03 3.11 5.97
C VAL A 299 -17.95 2.45 7.02
N LEU A 300 -17.37 1.79 8.03
CA LEU A 300 -18.16 1.19 9.13
C LEU A 300 -18.90 2.24 9.95
N ALA A 301 -18.27 3.38 10.24
CA ALA A 301 -18.91 4.50 10.94
C ALA A 301 -20.09 5.06 10.11
N CYS A 302 -19.91 5.25 8.81
CA CYS A 302 -20.97 5.69 7.93
C CYS A 302 -22.12 4.66 7.88
N ALA A 303 -21.82 3.35 7.76
CA ALA A 303 -22.79 2.29 7.79
C ALA A 303 -23.60 2.27 9.11
N PHE A 304 -22.93 2.49 10.24
CA PHE A 304 -23.57 2.61 11.56
C PHE A 304 -24.55 3.79 11.61
N LEU A 305 -24.22 4.92 11.01
CA LEU A 305 -25.10 6.10 10.97
C LEU A 305 -26.31 5.88 10.03
N VAL A 306 -26.05 5.30 8.85
CA VAL A 306 -27.03 5.19 7.75
C VAL A 306 -27.99 4.01 7.93
N ASP A 307 -27.54 2.89 8.53
CA ASP A 307 -28.38 1.70 8.69
C ASP A 307 -28.65 1.32 10.16
N PRO A 308 -29.76 1.82 10.75
CA PRO A 308 -30.14 1.50 12.13
C PRO A 308 -30.27 0.00 12.43
N ARG A 309 -30.56 -0.84 11.42
CA ARG A 309 -30.75 -2.28 11.59
C ARG A 309 -29.45 -2.99 11.94
N GLN A 310 -28.33 -2.47 11.44
CA GLN A 310 -27.01 -3.06 11.64
C GLN A 310 -26.25 -2.49 12.84
N ARG A 311 -26.73 -1.44 13.50
CA ARG A 311 -26.02 -0.73 14.58
C ARG A 311 -25.52 -1.65 15.69
N LYS A 312 -26.38 -2.54 16.20
CA LYS A 312 -25.98 -3.47 17.27
C LYS A 312 -24.86 -4.40 16.83
N PHE A 313 -24.97 -4.93 15.61
CA PHE A 313 -23.94 -5.80 15.04
C PHE A 313 -22.64 -5.03 14.80
N LEU A 314 -22.70 -3.86 14.17
CA LEU A 314 -21.50 -3.04 13.89
C LEU A 314 -20.82 -2.57 15.18
N ALA A 315 -21.59 -2.18 16.20
CA ALA A 315 -21.04 -1.82 17.51
C ALA A 315 -20.31 -3.01 18.16
N ALA A 316 -20.90 -4.19 18.16
CA ALA A 316 -20.26 -5.39 18.69
C ALA A 316 -19.01 -5.78 17.87
N PHE A 317 -19.10 -5.70 16.54
CA PHE A 317 -17.98 -5.99 15.64
C PHE A 317 -16.79 -5.07 15.91
N VAL A 318 -17.03 -3.75 15.98
CA VAL A 318 -15.98 -2.76 16.27
C VAL A 318 -15.47 -2.91 17.70
N ALA A 319 -16.35 -3.12 18.68
CA ALA A 319 -15.92 -3.31 20.07
C ALA A 319 -15.00 -4.52 20.24
N LEU A 320 -15.24 -5.62 19.52
CA LEU A 320 -14.35 -6.78 19.52
C LEU A 320 -13.04 -6.51 18.77
N ALA A 321 -13.11 -5.79 17.65
CA ALA A 321 -11.94 -5.51 16.81
C ALA A 321 -11.04 -4.40 17.37
N ILE A 322 -11.56 -3.54 18.25
CA ILE A 322 -10.82 -2.36 18.76
C ILE A 322 -9.56 -2.77 19.49
N LEU A 323 -9.60 -3.80 20.33
CA LEU A 323 -8.44 -4.25 21.11
C LEU A 323 -7.30 -4.74 20.21
N PRO A 324 -7.47 -5.75 19.34
CA PRO A 324 -6.38 -6.22 18.48
C PRO A 324 -5.94 -5.15 17.45
N ALA A 325 -6.86 -4.34 16.91
CA ALA A 325 -6.51 -3.29 15.95
C ALA A 325 -5.74 -2.13 16.61
N THR A 326 -6.16 -1.68 17.80
CA THR A 326 -5.43 -0.62 18.51
C THR A 326 -4.08 -1.11 19.04
N THR A 327 -3.97 -2.38 19.46
CA THR A 327 -2.67 -2.98 19.79
C THR A 327 -1.73 -2.98 18.58
N ALA A 328 -2.22 -3.40 17.42
CA ALA A 328 -1.44 -3.34 16.19
C ALA A 328 -1.05 -1.89 15.83
N LEU A 329 -2.00 -0.95 15.90
CA LEU A 329 -1.71 0.48 15.68
C LEU A 329 -0.69 1.03 16.67
N PHE A 330 -0.80 0.68 17.94
CA PHE A 330 0.13 1.11 18.98
C PHE A 330 1.58 0.80 18.58
N TYR A 331 1.86 -0.42 18.16
CA TYR A 331 3.20 -0.84 17.74
C TYR A 331 3.60 -0.21 16.38
N VAL A 332 2.75 -0.26 15.35
CA VAL A 332 3.12 0.27 14.02
C VAL A 332 3.22 1.79 13.96
N THR A 333 2.73 2.51 14.99
CA THR A 333 2.86 3.97 15.10
C THR A 333 3.84 4.42 16.19
N GLY A 334 4.64 3.50 16.74
CA GLY A 334 5.59 3.81 17.81
C GLY A 334 4.89 4.39 19.04
N HIS A 335 3.99 3.61 19.65
CA HIS A 335 3.24 4.01 20.84
C HIS A 335 2.38 5.27 20.63
N PHE A 336 1.79 5.42 19.44
CA PHE A 336 1.06 6.60 18.99
C PHE A 336 1.90 7.90 18.89
N ALA A 337 3.22 7.82 18.94
CA ALA A 337 4.09 8.97 18.75
C ALA A 337 3.94 9.58 17.33
N ALA A 338 3.62 8.78 16.33
CA ALA A 338 3.30 9.24 14.98
C ALA A 338 1.99 10.06 14.88
N SER A 339 1.26 10.27 15.98
CA SER A 339 0.11 11.19 16.04
C SER A 339 0.47 12.63 15.66
N SER A 340 1.74 13.00 15.74
CA SER A 340 2.28 14.26 15.18
C SER A 340 2.08 14.40 13.66
N GLY A 341 1.73 13.31 12.95
CA GLY A 341 1.38 13.35 11.53
C GLY A 341 0.01 13.97 11.23
N LEU A 342 -0.93 13.97 12.20
CA LEU A 342 -2.24 14.59 12.02
C LEU A 342 -2.12 16.10 12.18
N ARG A 343 -2.16 16.83 11.08
CA ARG A 343 -2.03 18.28 11.08
C ARG A 343 -2.96 18.95 10.08
N TRP A 344 -3.36 20.18 10.37
CA TRP A 344 -4.14 20.98 9.44
C TRP A 344 -3.29 21.38 8.23
N LEU A 345 -3.77 21.07 7.03
CA LEU A 345 -3.06 21.27 5.78
C LEU A 345 -4.04 21.69 4.68
N VAL A 346 -4.18 22.97 4.43
CA VAL A 346 -5.08 23.47 3.38
C VAL A 346 -4.42 23.39 2.03
N GLY A 347 -5.07 22.67 1.11
CA GLY A 347 -4.63 22.55 -0.29
C GLY A 347 -3.71 21.37 -0.56
N TRP A 348 -3.61 20.41 0.38
CA TRP A 348 -2.74 19.23 0.25
C TRP A 348 -1.32 19.65 -0.20
N MET A 349 -0.79 19.14 -1.30
CA MET A 349 0.56 19.42 -1.79
C MET A 349 0.67 20.65 -2.70
N GLN A 350 -0.34 21.50 -2.78
CA GLN A 350 -0.33 22.70 -3.64
C GLN A 350 0.84 23.65 -3.35
N LYS A 351 1.28 23.72 -2.11
CA LYS A 351 2.39 24.57 -1.66
C LYS A 351 3.67 23.77 -1.38
N SER A 352 3.71 22.50 -1.76
CA SER A 352 4.88 21.65 -1.53
C SER A 352 6.00 21.98 -2.53
N ASP A 353 7.24 21.74 -2.11
CA ASP A 353 8.41 21.85 -2.98
C ASP A 353 8.30 20.94 -4.21
N VAL A 354 7.61 19.80 -4.08
CA VAL A 354 7.37 18.87 -5.21
C VAL A 354 6.60 19.56 -6.32
N TRP A 355 5.48 20.22 -6.00
CA TRP A 355 4.71 20.96 -6.99
C TRP A 355 5.43 22.20 -7.52
N LEU A 356 6.03 22.99 -6.63
CA LEU A 356 6.73 24.21 -6.99
C LEU A 356 7.93 23.92 -7.91
N ASN A 357 8.71 22.90 -7.60
CA ASN A 357 9.83 22.47 -8.44
C ASN A 357 9.34 21.95 -9.80
N TYR A 358 8.28 21.15 -9.83
CA TYR A 358 7.69 20.71 -11.10
C TYR A 358 7.22 21.89 -11.94
N ALA A 359 6.45 22.83 -11.38
CA ALA A 359 5.97 24.01 -12.07
C ALA A 359 7.15 24.83 -12.63
N ASN A 360 8.18 25.08 -11.83
CA ASN A 360 9.36 25.86 -12.20
C ASN A 360 10.17 25.21 -13.34
N ASN A 361 10.27 23.90 -13.37
CA ASN A 361 11.10 23.16 -14.33
C ASN A 361 10.32 22.67 -15.56
N SER A 362 9.01 22.83 -15.58
CA SER A 362 8.13 22.29 -16.64
C SER A 362 8.28 22.97 -17.99
N GLY A 363 8.86 24.16 -18.04
CA GLY A 363 8.88 25.02 -19.23
C GLY A 363 7.52 25.64 -19.60
N HIS A 364 6.51 25.50 -18.74
CA HIS A 364 5.16 26.03 -18.94
C HIS A 364 4.88 27.19 -17.97
N PRO A 365 5.04 28.47 -18.40
CA PRO A 365 4.90 29.62 -17.49
C PRO A 365 3.54 29.71 -16.78
N TRP A 366 2.48 29.21 -17.41
CA TRP A 366 1.13 29.23 -16.85
C TRP A 366 0.94 28.30 -15.64
N LEU A 367 1.84 27.31 -15.42
CA LEU A 367 1.84 26.48 -14.21
C LEU A 367 2.35 27.23 -12.98
N HIS A 368 3.03 28.36 -13.16
CA HIS A 368 3.47 29.24 -12.07
C HIS A 368 2.37 30.17 -11.55
N ASP A 369 1.21 30.22 -12.24
CA ASP A 369 0.11 31.04 -11.78
C ASP A 369 -0.29 30.60 -10.36
N PRO A 370 -0.34 31.55 -9.39
CA PRO A 370 -0.74 31.27 -8.03
C PRO A 370 -2.21 30.85 -7.91
N ALA A 371 -2.96 30.88 -9.01
CA ALA A 371 -4.35 30.42 -9.00
C ALA A 371 -4.43 28.94 -8.57
N ALA A 372 -5.00 28.74 -7.40
CA ALA A 372 -5.12 27.43 -6.75
C ALA A 372 -5.73 26.36 -7.67
N TRP A 373 -6.63 26.74 -8.56
CA TRP A 373 -7.32 25.81 -9.45
C TRP A 373 -6.40 25.14 -10.48
N ILE A 374 -5.27 25.75 -10.89
CA ILE A 374 -4.33 25.18 -11.86
C ILE A 374 -3.71 23.90 -11.28
N PHE A 375 -3.27 23.93 -10.03
CA PHE A 375 -2.77 22.73 -9.34
C PHE A 375 -3.78 21.58 -9.41
N TRP A 376 -5.03 21.86 -9.05
CA TRP A 376 -6.08 20.85 -8.99
C TRP A 376 -6.46 20.30 -10.36
N VAL A 377 -6.63 21.16 -11.36
CA VAL A 377 -6.96 20.74 -12.72
C VAL A 377 -5.81 19.96 -13.35
N TRP A 378 -4.56 20.39 -13.14
CA TRP A 378 -3.41 19.70 -13.71
C TRP A 378 -3.21 18.31 -13.11
N ASN A 379 -3.32 18.19 -11.80
CA ASN A 379 -3.15 16.91 -11.10
C ASN A 379 -4.34 15.95 -11.28
N PHE A 380 -5.56 16.43 -11.17
CA PHE A 380 -6.76 15.58 -11.14
C PHE A 380 -7.58 15.57 -12.43
N GLY A 381 -7.39 16.53 -13.33
CA GLY A 381 -8.09 16.61 -14.60
C GLY A 381 -9.60 16.56 -14.44
N ILE A 382 -10.25 15.73 -15.25
CA ILE A 382 -11.71 15.56 -15.27
C ILE A 382 -12.24 14.80 -14.02
N SER A 383 -11.38 14.20 -13.21
CA SER A 383 -11.80 13.48 -12.00
C SER A 383 -12.52 14.39 -11.02
N LEU A 384 -12.07 15.67 -10.87
CA LEU A 384 -12.71 16.62 -9.95
C LEU A 384 -14.16 16.92 -10.32
N PRO A 385 -14.50 17.40 -11.55
CA PRO A 385 -15.89 17.64 -11.90
C PRO A 385 -16.74 16.38 -11.83
N LEU A 386 -16.19 15.18 -12.11
CA LEU A 386 -16.92 13.93 -11.96
C LEU A 386 -17.24 13.61 -10.48
N LEU A 387 -16.29 13.85 -9.57
CA LEU A 387 -16.52 13.69 -8.12
C LEU A 387 -17.55 14.70 -7.60
N LEU A 388 -17.52 15.96 -8.06
CA LEU A 388 -18.52 16.97 -7.72
C LEU A 388 -19.92 16.58 -8.22
N MET A 389 -20.03 16.10 -9.47
CA MET A 389 -21.30 15.58 -10.01
C MET A 389 -21.80 14.37 -9.22
N LEU A 390 -20.91 13.46 -8.81
CA LEU A 390 -21.27 12.33 -7.95
C LEU A 390 -21.78 12.83 -6.60
N GLY A 391 -21.11 13.80 -5.98
CA GLY A 391 -21.54 14.41 -4.72
C GLY A 391 -22.94 15.03 -4.82
N TRP A 392 -23.18 15.78 -5.90
CA TRP A 392 -24.51 16.34 -6.17
C TRP A 392 -25.59 15.25 -6.28
N LYS A 393 -25.30 14.17 -7.04
CA LYS A 393 -26.21 13.04 -7.18
C LYS A 393 -26.46 12.33 -5.85
N LEU A 394 -25.45 12.17 -5.00
CA LEU A 394 -25.59 11.55 -3.68
C LEU A 394 -26.48 12.35 -2.74
N ALA A 395 -26.44 13.68 -2.80
CA ALA A 395 -27.30 14.54 -2.00
C ALA A 395 -28.80 14.32 -2.29
N ALA A 396 -29.13 13.88 -3.51
CA ALA A 396 -30.51 13.57 -3.93
C ALA A 396 -30.89 12.09 -3.78
N THR A 397 -29.92 11.19 -3.49
CA THR A 397 -30.20 9.75 -3.41
C THR A 397 -30.51 9.31 -1.98
N ARG A 398 -31.36 8.27 -1.86
CA ARG A 398 -31.59 7.54 -0.61
C ARG A 398 -30.93 6.16 -0.59
N GLN A 399 -30.10 5.86 -1.56
CA GLN A 399 -29.42 4.57 -1.65
C GLN A 399 -28.34 4.47 -0.58
N LYS A 400 -28.52 3.60 0.40
CA LYS A 400 -27.64 3.46 1.56
C LYS A 400 -26.21 3.07 1.17
N ASP A 401 -26.06 2.15 0.22
CA ASP A 401 -24.75 1.73 -0.26
C ASP A 401 -23.98 2.90 -0.92
N ALA A 402 -24.65 3.69 -1.76
CA ALA A 402 -24.03 4.85 -2.37
C ALA A 402 -23.55 5.87 -1.32
N VAL A 403 -24.38 6.14 -0.31
CA VAL A 403 -24.01 7.05 0.79
C VAL A 403 -22.86 6.46 1.61
N CYS A 404 -22.91 5.17 1.96
CA CYS A 404 -21.86 4.54 2.77
C CYS A 404 -20.51 4.48 2.05
N PHE A 405 -20.48 4.11 0.78
CA PHE A 405 -19.19 3.90 0.08
C PHE A 405 -18.72 5.15 -0.68
N ALA A 406 -19.54 5.69 -1.58
CA ALA A 406 -19.14 6.89 -2.32
C ALA A 406 -19.17 8.14 -1.43
N GLY A 407 -20.12 8.25 -0.51
CA GLY A 407 -20.15 9.35 0.47
C GLY A 407 -18.93 9.35 1.37
N THR A 408 -18.51 8.20 1.89
CA THR A 408 -17.23 8.06 2.63
C THR A 408 -16.04 8.40 1.72
N GLY A 409 -16.04 7.92 0.47
CA GLY A 409 -14.97 8.25 -0.49
C GLY A 409 -14.84 9.76 -0.70
N LEU A 410 -15.94 10.47 -0.95
CA LEU A 410 -15.93 11.92 -1.12
C LEU A 410 -15.54 12.66 0.18
N PHE A 411 -16.01 12.19 1.33
CA PHE A 411 -15.61 12.75 2.62
C PHE A 411 -14.10 12.62 2.85
N VAL A 412 -13.54 11.43 2.64
CA VAL A 412 -12.10 11.19 2.82
C VAL A 412 -11.29 11.98 1.80
N PHE A 413 -11.75 12.05 0.54
CA PHE A 413 -11.11 12.88 -0.49
C PHE A 413 -11.03 14.35 -0.02
N LEU A 414 -12.15 14.89 0.43
CA LEU A 414 -12.22 16.27 0.92
C LEU A 414 -11.36 16.45 2.19
N ALA A 415 -11.43 15.52 3.14
CA ALA A 415 -10.62 15.58 4.36
C ALA A 415 -9.13 15.61 4.06
N CYS A 416 -8.65 14.82 3.10
CA CYS A 416 -7.25 14.82 2.67
C CYS A 416 -6.81 16.12 1.99
N CYS A 417 -7.73 16.94 1.51
CA CYS A 417 -7.42 18.28 0.99
C CYS A 417 -7.16 19.31 2.11
N PHE A 418 -7.58 19.02 3.35
CA PHE A 418 -7.48 19.95 4.48
C PHE A 418 -6.67 19.43 5.67
N VAL A 419 -6.45 18.12 5.74
CA VAL A 419 -5.77 17.45 6.84
C VAL A 419 -4.73 16.49 6.31
N SER A 420 -3.50 16.56 6.83
CA SER A 420 -2.51 15.51 6.66
C SER A 420 -2.77 14.38 7.66
N PHE A 421 -2.79 13.13 7.19
CA PHE A 421 -2.96 11.94 8.02
C PHE A 421 -1.64 11.17 8.23
N ALA A 422 -0.52 11.75 7.79
CA ALA A 422 0.81 11.19 7.94
C ALA A 422 1.85 12.29 8.08
N PRO A 423 3.06 11.97 8.57
CA PRO A 423 4.17 12.94 8.64
C PRO A 423 4.48 13.55 7.28
N TRP A 424 4.48 12.75 6.22
CA TRP A 424 4.64 13.21 4.85
C TRP A 424 3.26 13.47 4.19
N GLU A 425 3.05 14.66 3.71
CA GLU A 425 1.80 15.12 3.09
C GLU A 425 1.39 14.26 1.89
N TRP A 426 2.38 13.79 1.15
CA TRP A 426 2.15 12.93 0.00
C TRP A 426 1.46 11.61 0.38
N ASP A 427 1.65 11.12 1.59
CA ASP A 427 1.06 9.88 2.07
C ASP A 427 -0.47 9.91 2.15
N ASN A 428 -1.09 11.10 2.11
CA ASN A 428 -2.53 11.22 1.88
C ASN A 428 -2.98 10.55 0.57
N THR A 429 -2.08 10.36 -0.41
CA THR A 429 -2.39 9.61 -1.65
C THR A 429 -2.86 8.19 -1.37
N LYS A 430 -2.43 7.59 -0.28
CA LYS A 430 -2.91 6.26 0.17
C LYS A 430 -4.40 6.29 0.51
N LEU A 431 -4.88 7.36 1.13
CA LEU A 431 -6.31 7.59 1.41
C LEU A 431 -7.07 8.03 0.15
N PHE A 432 -6.47 8.86 -0.71
CA PHE A 432 -7.06 9.23 -2.01
C PHE A 432 -7.28 7.99 -2.90
N LEU A 433 -6.37 7.01 -2.89
CA LEU A 433 -6.56 5.74 -3.59
C LEU A 433 -7.85 5.04 -3.13
N TRP A 434 -8.05 4.91 -1.82
CA TRP A 434 -9.25 4.29 -1.27
C TRP A 434 -10.51 5.09 -1.59
N ALA A 435 -10.45 6.42 -1.46
CA ALA A 435 -11.55 7.32 -1.81
C ALA A 435 -11.95 7.17 -3.28
N TRP A 436 -10.97 7.14 -4.18
CA TRP A 436 -11.17 6.96 -5.61
C TRP A 436 -11.79 5.60 -5.95
N LEU A 437 -11.27 4.51 -5.39
CA LEU A 437 -11.81 3.17 -5.60
C LEU A 437 -13.22 3.00 -5.03
N ALA A 438 -13.52 3.62 -3.88
CA ALA A 438 -14.86 3.60 -3.30
C ALA A 438 -15.88 4.34 -4.18
N CYS A 439 -15.50 5.44 -4.82
CA CYS A 439 -16.33 6.19 -5.75
C CYS A 439 -16.49 5.49 -7.12
N ALA A 440 -15.54 4.65 -7.53
CA ALA A 440 -15.48 4.07 -8.88
C ALA A 440 -16.77 3.33 -9.32
N PRO A 441 -17.44 2.49 -8.50
CA PRO A 441 -18.68 1.84 -8.90
C PRO A 441 -19.79 2.83 -9.25
N PHE A 442 -19.91 3.89 -8.48
CA PHE A 442 -20.97 4.89 -8.59
C PHE A 442 -20.69 5.90 -9.70
N LEU A 443 -19.42 6.22 -9.93
CA LEU A 443 -18.98 6.98 -11.11
C LEU A 443 -19.32 6.22 -12.39
N TRP A 444 -19.01 4.91 -12.44
CA TRP A 444 -19.37 4.12 -13.62
C TRP A 444 -20.89 4.01 -13.79
N GLU A 445 -21.66 3.84 -12.73
CA GLU A 445 -23.12 3.84 -12.81
C GLU A 445 -23.69 5.16 -13.36
N MET A 446 -23.03 6.27 -13.05
CA MET A 446 -23.38 7.58 -13.60
C MET A 446 -22.99 7.70 -15.08
N ILE A 447 -21.73 7.43 -15.41
CA ILE A 447 -21.16 7.60 -16.76
C ILE A 447 -21.78 6.62 -17.74
N SER A 448 -22.10 5.39 -17.34
CA SER A 448 -22.68 4.36 -18.22
C SER A 448 -24.05 4.73 -18.78
N LYS A 449 -24.77 5.64 -18.13
CA LYS A 449 -26.06 6.15 -18.57
C LYS A 449 -25.95 7.28 -19.61
N TRP A 450 -24.75 7.78 -19.86
CA TRP A 450 -24.52 8.85 -20.83
C TRP A 450 -24.53 8.33 -22.27
N PRO A 451 -24.81 9.18 -23.27
CA PRO A 451 -24.66 8.83 -24.67
C PRO A 451 -23.27 8.29 -24.99
N ALA A 452 -23.17 7.33 -25.89
CA ALA A 452 -21.92 6.64 -26.21
C ALA A 452 -20.75 7.58 -26.49
N PRO A 453 -20.87 8.66 -27.31
CA PRO A 453 -19.77 9.59 -27.53
C PRO A 453 -19.29 10.27 -26.25
N ALA A 454 -20.21 10.77 -25.42
CA ALA A 454 -19.87 11.43 -24.15
C ALA A 454 -19.16 10.47 -23.20
N ARG A 455 -19.62 9.23 -23.13
CA ARG A 455 -19.01 8.17 -22.31
C ARG A 455 -17.58 7.86 -22.77
N VAL A 456 -17.36 7.71 -24.09
CA VAL A 456 -16.02 7.44 -24.66
C VAL A 456 -15.07 8.59 -24.40
N ILE A 457 -15.49 9.84 -24.67
CA ILE A 457 -14.69 11.04 -24.41
C ILE A 457 -14.33 11.13 -22.92
N THR A 458 -15.28 10.90 -22.03
CA THR A 458 -15.05 10.94 -20.59
C THR A 458 -14.05 9.88 -20.14
N CYS A 459 -14.18 8.64 -20.60
CA CYS A 459 -13.22 7.58 -20.28
C CYS A 459 -11.83 7.89 -20.86
N PHE A 460 -11.76 8.44 -22.06
CA PHE A 460 -10.49 8.87 -22.66
C PHE A 460 -9.82 9.96 -21.81
N LEU A 461 -10.52 11.04 -21.49
CA LEU A 461 -9.97 12.13 -20.68
C LEU A 461 -9.58 11.67 -19.27
N LEU A 462 -10.29 10.68 -18.72
CA LEU A 462 -10.05 10.17 -17.37
C LEU A 462 -8.80 9.28 -17.30
N TYR A 463 -8.52 8.51 -18.35
CA TYR A 463 -7.55 7.42 -18.30
C TYR A 463 -6.35 7.58 -19.22
N PHE A 464 -6.39 8.48 -20.21
CA PHE A 464 -5.33 8.63 -21.20
C PHE A 464 -3.99 9.00 -20.55
N SER A 465 -3.98 10.02 -19.70
CA SER A 465 -2.76 10.49 -19.02
C SER A 465 -2.08 9.38 -18.21
N GLY A 466 -2.87 8.64 -17.43
CA GLY A 466 -2.36 7.51 -16.66
C GLY A 466 -1.90 6.33 -17.52
N ALA A 467 -2.54 6.09 -18.67
CA ALA A 467 -2.12 5.06 -19.62
C ALA A 467 -0.74 5.37 -20.23
N VAL A 468 -0.52 6.63 -20.63
CA VAL A 468 0.78 7.10 -21.13
C VAL A 468 1.86 6.94 -20.06
N SER A 469 1.57 7.37 -18.82
CA SER A 469 2.49 7.24 -17.68
C SER A 469 2.78 5.79 -17.34
N LEU A 470 1.78 4.90 -17.37
CA LEU A 470 1.98 3.47 -17.12
C LEU A 470 2.97 2.87 -18.13
N VAL A 471 2.78 3.14 -19.41
CA VAL A 471 3.67 2.63 -20.47
C VAL A 471 5.08 3.19 -20.29
N GLY A 472 5.21 4.51 -20.08
CA GLY A 472 6.50 5.17 -19.85
C GLY A 472 7.23 4.66 -18.61
N GLY A 473 6.51 4.47 -17.51
CA GLY A 473 7.08 3.98 -16.24
C GLY A 473 7.48 2.50 -16.27
N LEU A 474 6.86 1.68 -17.13
CA LEU A 474 7.21 0.28 -17.32
C LEU A 474 8.24 0.01 -18.44
N ASP A 475 8.59 1.03 -19.24
CA ASP A 475 9.57 0.88 -20.33
C ASP A 475 10.95 0.46 -19.79
N GLY A 476 11.49 1.12 -18.79
CA GLY A 476 12.65 0.73 -17.99
C GLY A 476 13.77 0.00 -18.75
N ARG A 477 14.13 0.44 -19.96
CA ARG A 477 15.08 -0.24 -20.86
C ARG A 477 16.44 -0.47 -20.22
N HIS A 478 16.81 0.38 -19.28
CA HIS A 478 18.15 0.35 -18.66
C HIS A 478 18.13 -0.10 -17.20
N GLY A 479 16.97 -0.10 -16.55
CA GLY A 479 16.84 -0.34 -15.11
C GLY A 479 17.78 0.57 -14.28
N TYR A 480 17.68 0.46 -12.98
CA TYR A 480 18.52 1.26 -12.06
C TYR A 480 19.31 0.33 -11.16
N LYS A 481 20.60 0.60 -11.04
CA LYS A 481 21.48 -0.15 -10.13
C LYS A 481 21.06 0.09 -8.69
N LEU A 482 20.81 -0.99 -7.96
CA LEU A 482 20.63 -0.96 -6.53
C LEU A 482 21.97 -1.13 -5.81
N THR A 483 22.72 -2.20 -6.13
CA THR A 483 24.01 -2.52 -5.52
C THR A 483 24.78 -3.54 -6.37
N SER A 484 26.06 -3.77 -6.07
CA SER A 484 26.86 -4.86 -6.66
C SER A 484 26.73 -6.12 -5.81
N ARG A 485 26.67 -7.28 -6.47
CA ARG A 485 26.64 -8.60 -5.80
C ARG A 485 27.95 -8.90 -5.10
N SER A 486 29.07 -8.57 -5.75
CA SER A 486 30.41 -8.68 -5.18
C SER A 486 30.59 -7.79 -3.95
N GLU A 487 30.08 -6.55 -3.98
CA GLU A 487 30.09 -5.63 -2.83
C GLU A 487 29.27 -6.19 -1.65
N LEU A 488 28.08 -6.73 -1.91
CA LEU A 488 27.28 -7.36 -0.87
C LEU A 488 27.98 -8.57 -0.26
N ALA A 489 28.61 -9.43 -1.08
CA ALA A 489 29.31 -10.61 -0.60
C ALA A 489 30.53 -10.23 0.23
N ALA A 490 31.33 -9.25 -0.21
CA ALA A 490 32.49 -8.76 0.54
C ALA A 490 32.05 -8.12 1.87
N THR A 491 30.99 -7.33 1.87
CA THR A 491 30.43 -6.73 3.09
C THR A 491 29.92 -7.81 4.05
N ALA A 492 29.21 -8.82 3.55
CA ALA A 492 28.72 -9.93 4.36
C ALA A 492 29.88 -10.70 5.04
N ALA A 493 30.99 -10.91 4.34
CA ALA A 493 32.17 -11.57 4.90
C ALA A 493 32.79 -10.75 6.06
N VAL A 494 32.89 -9.44 5.92
CA VAL A 494 33.38 -8.54 6.98
C VAL A 494 32.45 -8.51 8.19
N LEU A 495 31.13 -8.53 7.94
CA LEU A 495 30.12 -8.49 9.01
C LEU A 495 29.91 -9.83 9.73
N ALA A 496 30.42 -10.93 9.21
CA ALA A 496 30.22 -12.27 9.77
C ALA A 496 30.75 -12.45 11.21
N SER A 497 31.78 -11.69 11.60
CA SER A 497 32.37 -11.70 12.95
C SER A 497 31.67 -10.77 13.95
N ILE A 498 30.67 -9.99 13.50
CA ILE A 498 30.01 -8.97 14.32
C ILE A 498 28.64 -9.49 14.77
N PRO A 499 28.29 -9.37 16.05
CA PRO A 499 26.96 -9.72 16.54
C PRO A 499 25.88 -9.03 15.72
N PHE A 500 24.79 -9.76 15.41
CA PHE A 500 23.77 -9.27 14.45
C PHE A 500 23.09 -7.99 14.94
N GLU A 501 22.89 -7.87 16.26
CA GLU A 501 22.20 -6.75 16.89
C GLU A 501 23.07 -5.50 17.09
N ASP A 502 24.39 -5.62 16.91
CA ASP A 502 25.28 -4.48 17.06
C ASP A 502 25.02 -3.42 15.99
N ARG A 503 24.84 -2.18 16.44
CA ARG A 503 24.63 -1.04 15.55
C ARG A 503 25.91 -0.58 14.91
N ILE A 504 25.80 -0.26 13.63
CA ILE A 504 26.93 0.12 12.77
C ILE A 504 26.70 1.55 12.28
N ALA A 505 27.71 2.41 12.47
CA ALA A 505 27.72 3.72 11.83
C ALA A 505 28.11 3.53 10.36
N VAL A 506 27.30 4.03 9.45
CA VAL A 506 27.48 3.90 7.99
C VAL A 506 27.16 5.20 7.28
N GLU A 507 27.63 5.36 6.06
CA GLU A 507 27.13 6.42 5.18
C GLU A 507 25.63 6.24 4.96
N PRO A 508 24.81 7.30 5.15
CA PRO A 508 23.34 7.19 5.23
C PRO A 508 22.67 7.15 3.86
N ASP A 509 23.10 6.22 3.00
CA ASP A 509 22.52 5.97 1.69
C ASP A 509 21.42 4.90 1.76
N TYR A 510 20.36 5.06 0.96
CA TYR A 510 19.26 4.09 0.92
C TYR A 510 19.72 2.68 0.49
N ASN A 511 20.79 2.57 -0.29
CA ASN A 511 21.34 1.33 -0.84
C ASN A 511 22.68 0.91 -0.19
N ASN A 512 22.98 1.40 1.01
CA ASN A 512 24.18 0.98 1.73
C ASN A 512 24.17 -0.55 1.93
N PRO A 513 25.26 -1.29 1.59
CA PRO A 513 25.28 -2.74 1.67
C PRO A 513 25.05 -3.31 3.08
N VAL A 514 25.44 -2.59 4.13
CA VAL A 514 25.17 -2.98 5.53
C VAL A 514 23.65 -3.01 5.80
N MET A 515 22.94 -1.99 5.34
CA MET A 515 21.48 -1.94 5.43
C MET A 515 20.83 -3.04 4.58
N LEU A 516 21.28 -3.21 3.33
CA LEU A 516 20.74 -4.27 2.46
C LEU A 516 20.99 -5.68 3.00
N LEU A 517 21.96 -5.87 3.89
CA LEU A 517 22.21 -7.13 4.62
C LEU A 517 21.37 -7.26 5.91
N GLY A 518 20.50 -6.30 6.21
CA GLY A 518 19.58 -6.35 7.36
C GLY A 518 20.20 -5.91 8.68
N ARG A 519 21.40 -5.32 8.68
CA ARG A 519 22.08 -4.92 9.93
C ARG A 519 21.56 -3.58 10.43
N PRO A 520 21.31 -3.43 11.75
CA PRO A 520 20.89 -2.16 12.32
C PRO A 520 21.97 -1.10 12.21
N VAL A 521 21.59 0.12 11.83
CA VAL A 521 22.50 1.25 11.66
C VAL A 521 22.22 2.37 12.66
N LEU A 522 23.21 3.23 12.87
CA LEU A 522 23.10 4.39 13.75
C LEU A 522 22.05 5.38 13.22
N CYS A 523 22.16 5.74 11.95
CA CYS A 523 21.28 6.64 11.25
C CYS A 523 21.27 6.26 9.77
N GLY A 524 20.09 5.89 9.26
CA GLY A 524 19.88 5.50 7.88
C GLY A 524 19.62 6.68 6.96
N TYR A 525 19.09 6.38 5.77
CA TYR A 525 18.76 7.37 4.76
C TYR A 525 17.71 8.38 5.25
N ALA A 526 18.02 9.67 5.16
CA ALA A 526 17.19 10.75 5.68
C ALA A 526 15.76 10.73 5.12
N GLY A 527 15.58 10.37 3.84
CA GLY A 527 14.27 10.27 3.21
C GLY A 527 13.34 9.25 3.88
N HIS A 528 13.86 8.11 4.36
CA HIS A 528 13.08 7.14 5.12
C HIS A 528 12.75 7.66 6.52
N LEU A 529 13.70 8.33 7.16
CA LEU A 529 13.54 8.81 8.53
C LEU A 529 12.46 9.89 8.64
N TRP A 530 12.55 10.94 7.82
CA TRP A 530 11.57 12.01 7.88
C TRP A 530 10.18 11.59 7.36
N SER A 531 10.09 10.72 6.36
CA SER A 531 8.80 10.23 5.87
C SER A 531 8.06 9.36 6.90
N HIS A 532 8.80 8.71 7.81
CA HIS A 532 8.24 7.98 8.94
C HIS A 532 8.01 8.86 10.18
N GLY A 533 8.30 10.17 10.11
CA GLY A 533 8.13 11.11 11.21
C GLY A 533 9.12 10.91 12.37
N LEU A 534 10.27 10.30 12.09
CA LEU A 534 11.30 10.06 13.09
C LEU A 534 12.16 11.33 13.27
N ASP A 535 12.38 11.73 14.52
CA ASP A 535 13.38 12.77 14.83
C ASP A 535 14.78 12.13 14.83
N TYR A 536 15.54 12.47 13.79
CA TYR A 536 16.87 11.90 13.54
C TYR A 536 18.01 12.94 13.64
N HIS A 537 17.71 14.19 13.96
CA HIS A 537 18.69 15.27 13.90
C HIS A 537 19.90 15.03 14.81
N ARG A 538 19.68 14.45 15.99
CA ARG A 538 20.78 14.15 16.94
C ARG A 538 21.72 13.08 16.36
N GLN A 539 21.16 11.96 15.88
CA GLN A 539 21.94 10.85 15.30
C GLN A 539 22.60 11.26 13.99
N TRP A 540 21.90 12.04 13.17
CA TRP A 540 22.43 12.60 11.94
C TRP A 540 23.65 13.48 12.18
N ASN A 541 23.55 14.46 13.07
CA ASN A 541 24.64 15.37 13.40
C ASN A 541 25.86 14.62 13.98
N ALA A 542 25.61 13.62 14.82
CA ALA A 542 26.66 12.78 15.36
C ALA A 542 27.35 11.97 14.24
N LEU A 543 26.57 11.35 13.36
CA LEU A 543 27.09 10.61 12.21
C LEU A 543 27.91 11.51 11.27
N GLN A 544 27.48 12.76 11.00
CA GLN A 544 28.23 13.71 10.18
C GLN A 544 29.59 14.04 10.79
N LYS A 545 29.69 14.18 12.13
CA LYS A 545 30.97 14.38 12.82
C LYS A 545 31.91 13.19 12.63
N VAL A 546 31.37 11.97 12.70
CA VAL A 546 32.12 10.73 12.47
C VAL A 546 32.63 10.66 11.04
N LEU A 547 31.75 10.88 10.07
CA LEU A 547 32.12 10.83 8.64
C LEU A 547 33.18 11.85 8.26
N LYS A 548 33.13 13.03 8.89
CA LYS A 548 34.13 14.10 8.70
C LYS A 548 35.36 13.97 9.60
N GLN A 549 35.39 13.00 10.50
CA GLN A 549 36.44 12.82 11.52
C GLN A 549 36.72 14.09 12.34
N GLU A 550 35.66 14.84 12.69
CA GLU A 550 35.78 16.06 13.50
C GLU A 550 36.32 15.73 14.90
N PRO A 551 37.11 16.63 15.54
CA PRO A 551 37.65 16.38 16.87
C PRO A 551 36.58 15.96 17.88
N GLY A 552 36.84 14.88 18.64
CA GLY A 552 35.91 14.37 19.66
C GLY A 552 34.78 13.49 19.13
N TRP A 553 34.78 13.09 17.86
CA TRP A 553 33.76 12.24 17.25
C TRP A 553 33.57 10.90 17.98
N GLN A 554 34.64 10.33 18.57
CA GLN A 554 34.59 9.08 19.33
C GLN A 554 33.61 9.17 20.50
N GLY A 555 33.71 10.22 21.32
CA GLY A 555 32.83 10.41 22.47
C GLY A 555 31.34 10.64 22.10
N THR A 556 31.10 11.08 20.87
CA THR A 556 29.72 11.24 20.36
C THR A 556 29.10 9.87 20.03
N LEU A 557 29.87 8.91 19.56
CA LEU A 557 29.38 7.58 19.23
C LEU A 557 29.07 6.74 20.46
N ASP A 558 29.87 6.88 21.52
CA ASP A 558 29.62 6.21 22.81
C ASP A 558 28.25 6.56 23.40
N GLN A 559 27.79 7.80 23.15
CA GLN A 559 26.46 8.28 23.60
C GLN A 559 25.31 7.68 22.79
N LEU A 560 25.58 7.11 21.61
CA LEU A 560 24.58 6.66 20.66
C LEU A 560 24.56 5.13 20.47
N ASP A 561 25.29 4.40 21.29
CA ASP A 561 25.38 2.92 21.26
C ASP A 561 25.79 2.34 19.90
N ALA A 562 26.66 3.03 19.17
CA ALA A 562 27.29 2.50 17.96
C ALA A 562 28.65 1.90 18.31
N LYS A 563 28.84 0.61 18.00
CA LYS A 563 30.07 -0.12 18.34
C LYS A 563 31.05 -0.22 17.19
N TRP A 564 30.55 0.00 15.97
CA TRP A 564 31.30 -0.25 14.75
C TRP A 564 31.12 0.88 13.75
N PHE A 565 32.16 1.13 12.97
CA PHE A 565 32.14 2.04 11.83
C PHE A 565 32.49 1.28 10.55
N PHE A 566 31.61 1.35 9.56
CA PHE A 566 31.79 0.72 8.26
C PHE A 566 32.30 1.75 7.25
N VAL A 567 33.44 1.45 6.65
CA VAL A 567 34.03 2.24 5.57
C VAL A 567 33.81 1.53 4.25
N LYS A 568 33.12 2.19 3.34
CA LYS A 568 32.91 1.71 1.98
C LYS A 568 34.22 1.89 1.18
N ALA A 569 35.07 0.86 1.20
CA ALA A 569 36.34 0.80 0.47
C ALA A 569 36.38 -0.48 -0.38
N SER A 570 37.41 -0.70 -1.14
CA SER A 570 37.62 -1.94 -1.89
C SER A 570 38.95 -2.56 -1.49
N PRO A 571 38.97 -3.59 -0.62
CA PRO A 571 37.86 -4.23 0.06
C PRO A 571 37.20 -3.37 1.15
N PRO A 572 35.92 -3.64 1.54
CA PRO A 572 35.28 -2.92 2.62
C PRO A 572 35.97 -3.20 3.97
N VAL A 573 35.97 -2.20 4.84
CA VAL A 573 36.62 -2.30 6.16
C VAL A 573 35.60 -1.94 7.25
N ILE A 574 35.66 -2.67 8.36
CA ILE A 574 34.93 -2.33 9.57
C ILE A 574 35.90 -2.06 10.72
N VAL A 575 35.68 -0.96 11.40
CA VAL A 575 36.57 -0.49 12.47
C VAL A 575 35.78 -0.52 13.77
N PRO A 576 36.30 -1.19 14.82
CA PRO A 576 35.72 -1.08 16.14
C PRO A 576 35.85 0.36 16.63
N LEU A 577 34.79 0.86 17.23
CA LEU A 577 34.80 2.18 17.86
C LEU A 577 35.29 2.05 19.30
N PRO A 578 36.15 2.97 19.76
CA PRO A 578 36.62 2.94 21.14
C PRO A 578 35.45 3.08 22.09
N GLN A 579 35.23 2.08 22.93
CA GLN A 579 34.22 2.13 23.98
C GLN A 579 34.87 2.68 25.25
N ASN A 580 34.34 3.79 25.75
CA ASN A 580 34.71 4.23 27.10
C ASN A 580 34.20 3.17 28.09
N LYS A 581 35.10 2.44 28.71
CA LYS A 581 34.75 1.58 29.85
C LYS A 581 34.14 2.46 30.93
N LYS A 582 32.82 2.37 31.12
CA LYS A 582 32.15 2.92 32.30
C LYS A 582 32.55 2.17 33.55
#